data_25090c5da1cbffdc0645ecbc7e4610ae
#
_entry.id   25090c5da1cbffdc0645ecbc7e4610ae
#
_cell.length_a   1.000
_cell.length_b   1.000
_cell.length_c   1.000
_cell.angle_alpha   90.00
_cell.angle_beta   90.00
_cell.angle_gamma   90.00
#
_symmetry.space_group_name_H-M   'P 1'
#
loop_
_entity.id
_entity.type
_entity.pdbx_description
1 polymer ?
#
loop_
_entity_poly.entity_id
_entity_poly.type
_entity_poly.pdbx_seq_one_letter_code
_entity_poly.pdbx_strand_id
1 'polypeptide(L)'
;MKSILSILLIVAFVAAMPFIGNKSIDVKEPHKLDIDGNFILNEWVPSREGAGPDWDYNLKPVQVSDRVWCYFGAMEMPTKDNAGNMSNSCYIKGDTEWITWDTGPSYIFAKQAYAEMKKIADMPVKTVIISHEHDDHWLGNNYYKEVHGAKIIGPASINENYYGPRHVEGKDYPGMQTRMIKALYQNATRQTVLALTDEAFEETTEFEISGVKFEYVKVGYVHSEEDWYLYLPDDKVVLAADTVMNGRVTSNRDGLVIGQINALNSIKSKDWDYLVPGHGFITDKTAADETVQYFSLLKDRIIEKMEEGVIADFITKEVTLDEFRDKDLYYVLSPSNVFRSYEELEMFDEDDLIDYEALKEEEAAEAAEAAEEAEASVPAVEAPAEAPMETTPEAV
;
A
#
# COMPACT_ATOMS: atom_id res chain seq x y z
N MET A 1 -20.01 51.64 23.52
CA MET A 1 -18.53 51.72 23.61
C MET A 1 -17.83 50.45 24.09
N LYS A 2 -18.48 49.49 24.79
CA LYS A 2 -17.84 48.25 25.22
C LYS A 2 -17.71 47.17 24.11
N SER A 3 -18.53 47.21 23.08
CA SER A 3 -18.50 46.21 21.99
C SER A 3 -17.41 46.45 20.93
N ILE A 4 -16.98 47.69 20.74
CA ILE A 4 -15.93 48.03 19.75
C ILE A 4 -14.54 47.67 20.28
N LEU A 5 -14.35 47.73 21.60
CA LEU A 5 -13.06 47.37 22.21
C LEU A 5 -12.79 45.86 22.18
N SER A 6 -13.87 45.04 22.27
CA SER A 6 -13.75 43.58 22.18
C SER A 6 -13.42 43.09 20.77
N ILE A 7 -13.94 43.75 19.74
CA ILE A 7 -13.64 43.40 18.34
C ILE A 7 -12.21 43.81 17.97
N LEU A 8 -11.71 44.93 18.49
CA LEU A 8 -10.33 45.36 18.27
C LEU A 8 -9.31 44.46 18.97
N LEU A 9 -9.66 43.87 20.13
CA LEU A 9 -8.79 42.93 20.82
C LEU A 9 -8.71 41.56 20.10
N ILE A 10 -9.79 41.10 19.50
CA ILE A 10 -9.81 39.87 18.73
C ILE A 10 -9.01 40.01 17.43
N VAL A 11 -9.14 41.15 16.74
CA VAL A 11 -8.35 41.42 15.53
C VAL A 11 -6.86 41.60 15.84
N ALA A 12 -6.50 42.19 16.98
CA ALA A 12 -5.12 42.33 17.40
C ALA A 12 -4.49 40.99 17.82
N PHE A 13 -5.28 40.05 18.37
CA PHE A 13 -4.77 38.71 18.74
C PHE A 13 -4.58 37.81 17.53
N VAL A 14 -5.40 37.93 16.48
CA VAL A 14 -5.22 37.21 15.22
C VAL A 14 -4.02 37.76 14.41
N ALA A 15 -3.75 39.06 14.53
CA ALA A 15 -2.57 39.68 13.87
C ALA A 15 -1.25 39.43 14.60
N ALA A 16 -1.28 38.95 15.85
CA ALA A 16 -0.08 38.67 16.66
C ALA A 16 0.27 37.18 16.80
N MET A 17 -0.50 36.28 16.16
CA MET A 17 -0.01 34.93 15.95
C MET A 17 1.19 35.01 15.00
N PRO A 18 2.38 34.58 15.41
CA PRO A 18 3.47 34.47 14.45
C PRO A 18 2.95 33.53 13.37
N PHE A 19 2.83 34.02 12.16
CA PHE A 19 2.80 33.19 10.98
C PHE A 19 4.05 32.32 11.10
N ILE A 20 3.91 31.11 11.59
CA ILE A 20 4.91 30.06 11.37
C ILE A 20 4.80 29.82 9.88
N GLY A 21 5.42 30.73 9.15
CA GLY A 21 5.56 30.65 7.73
C GLY A 21 6.22 29.30 7.47
N ASN A 22 5.48 28.38 6.89
CA ASN A 22 6.12 27.42 6.01
C ASN A 22 7.05 28.30 5.15
N LYS A 23 8.36 28.23 5.41
CA LYS A 23 9.33 28.69 4.44
C LYS A 23 9.04 27.84 3.22
N SER A 24 8.19 28.36 2.32
CA SER A 24 8.05 27.81 1.00
C SER A 24 9.48 27.69 0.48
N ILE A 25 9.93 26.48 0.28
CA ILE A 25 11.14 26.25 -0.50
C ILE A 25 10.80 26.92 -1.82
N ASP A 26 11.58 27.94 -2.18
CA ASP A 26 11.37 28.76 -3.36
C ASP A 26 11.56 27.86 -4.58
N VAL A 27 10.47 27.26 -5.04
CA VAL A 27 10.46 26.39 -6.21
C VAL A 27 10.48 27.33 -7.41
N LYS A 28 11.63 27.58 -7.91
CA LYS A 28 11.87 28.66 -8.88
C LYS A 28 11.28 28.41 -10.25
N GLU A 29 10.94 27.18 -10.64
CA GLU A 29 10.40 26.92 -11.98
C GLU A 29 9.51 25.68 -12.02
N PRO A 30 8.52 25.59 -12.94
CA PRO A 30 7.79 24.37 -13.18
C PRO A 30 8.76 23.31 -13.73
N HIS A 31 8.43 22.06 -13.46
CA HIS A 31 9.26 20.92 -13.79
C HIS A 31 9.56 20.85 -15.25
N LYS A 32 10.82 20.65 -15.59
CA LYS A 32 11.21 20.23 -16.92
C LYS A 32 11.20 18.70 -16.97
N LEU A 33 10.54 18.20 -17.97
CA LEU A 33 10.66 16.81 -18.37
C LEU A 33 11.96 16.67 -19.19
N ASP A 34 12.62 15.52 -19.08
CA ASP A 34 13.69 15.17 -20.02
C ASP A 34 13.12 14.87 -21.42
N ILE A 35 13.99 14.55 -22.37
CA ILE A 35 13.59 14.27 -23.75
C ILE A 35 12.66 13.06 -23.88
N ASP A 36 12.67 12.17 -22.88
CA ASP A 36 11.85 10.97 -22.81
C ASP A 36 10.55 11.18 -22.01
N GLY A 37 10.32 12.42 -21.51
CA GLY A 37 9.15 12.79 -20.74
C GLY A 37 9.26 12.46 -19.23
N ASN A 38 10.45 12.09 -18.74
CA ASN A 38 10.66 11.83 -17.31
C ASN A 38 10.89 13.11 -16.54
N PHE A 39 10.45 13.15 -15.30
CA PHE A 39 10.74 14.26 -14.42
C PHE A 39 12.23 14.37 -14.12
N ILE A 40 12.80 15.56 -14.30
CA ILE A 40 14.15 15.87 -13.87
C ILE A 40 14.11 16.27 -12.39
N LEU A 41 14.09 15.31 -11.49
CA LEU A 41 14.08 15.55 -10.04
C LEU A 41 15.32 16.28 -9.53
N ASN A 42 16.44 16.23 -10.26
CA ASN A 42 17.67 16.90 -9.87
C ASN A 42 17.53 18.43 -9.76
N GLU A 43 16.50 19.02 -10.36
CA GLU A 43 16.19 20.45 -10.21
C GLU A 43 15.37 20.74 -8.93
N TRP A 44 14.83 19.70 -8.30
CA TRP A 44 13.87 19.81 -7.19
C TRP A 44 14.44 19.41 -5.84
N VAL A 45 15.24 18.37 -5.87
CA VAL A 45 15.99 17.98 -4.72
C VAL A 45 17.14 18.96 -4.64
N PRO A 46 17.18 19.84 -3.62
CA PRO A 46 18.34 20.68 -3.40
C PRO A 46 19.56 19.78 -3.43
N SER A 47 20.63 20.24 -4.08
CA SER A 47 21.77 19.44 -4.54
C SER A 47 22.06 18.20 -3.67
N ARG A 48 22.41 17.08 -4.30
CA ARG A 48 22.85 15.84 -3.62
C ARG A 48 24.02 16.10 -2.65
N GLU A 49 24.66 17.24 -2.76
CA GLU A 49 25.68 17.79 -1.87
C GLU A 49 25.01 18.69 -0.83
N GLY A 50 24.26 18.10 0.08
CA GLY A 50 23.71 18.82 1.23
C GLY A 50 24.68 18.86 2.39
N ALA A 51 24.54 19.83 3.25
CA ALA A 51 25.31 19.93 4.46
C ALA A 51 25.03 18.78 5.42
N GLY A 52 26.08 18.11 5.89
CA GLY A 52 25.99 17.09 6.92
C GLY A 52 25.87 15.64 6.40
N PRO A 53 25.90 14.67 7.32
CA PRO A 53 25.78 13.26 7.00
C PRO A 53 24.35 12.92 6.52
N ASP A 54 24.21 11.73 5.89
CA ASP A 54 22.91 11.15 5.61
C ASP A 54 22.07 11.06 6.90
N TRP A 55 20.74 11.23 6.76
CA TRP A 55 19.84 11.01 7.88
C TRP A 55 20.01 9.58 8.37
N ASP A 56 20.08 9.40 9.68
CA ASP A 56 20.16 8.10 10.31
C ASP A 56 18.75 7.67 10.74
N TYR A 57 18.17 6.72 10.01
CA TYR A 57 16.85 6.17 10.32
C TYR A 57 16.87 5.19 11.51
N ASN A 58 18.07 4.81 12.01
CA ASN A 58 18.24 3.86 13.13
C ASN A 58 17.40 2.59 12.96
N LEU A 59 17.39 2.03 11.77
CA LEU A 59 16.55 0.93 11.37
C LEU A 59 16.91 -0.37 12.08
N LYS A 60 15.88 -1.08 12.55
CA LYS A 60 16.00 -2.39 13.19
C LYS A 60 14.99 -3.32 12.56
N PRO A 61 15.43 -4.36 11.84
CA PRO A 61 14.51 -5.32 11.25
C PRO A 61 13.84 -6.15 12.34
N VAL A 62 12.53 -6.35 12.20
CA VAL A 62 11.74 -7.23 13.05
C VAL A 62 11.35 -8.44 12.23
N GLN A 63 11.66 -9.64 12.74
CA GLN A 63 11.29 -10.90 12.09
C GLN A 63 9.80 -11.17 12.31
N VAL A 64 9.07 -11.43 11.22
CA VAL A 64 7.63 -11.74 11.22
C VAL A 64 7.40 -13.24 11.06
N SER A 65 8.11 -13.87 10.13
CA SER A 65 8.13 -15.34 9.91
C SER A 65 9.55 -15.82 9.66
N ASP A 66 9.73 -17.09 9.36
CA ASP A 66 11.05 -17.66 9.10
C ASP A 66 11.78 -16.98 7.92
N ARG A 67 11.03 -16.37 7.00
CA ARG A 67 11.59 -15.70 5.82
C ARG A 67 11.16 -14.24 5.63
N VAL A 68 10.37 -13.65 6.53
CA VAL A 68 9.90 -12.26 6.44
C VAL A 68 10.44 -11.40 7.57
N TRP A 69 11.07 -10.28 7.22
CA TRP A 69 11.53 -9.22 8.13
C TRP A 69 10.98 -7.88 7.69
N CYS A 70 10.50 -7.07 8.63
CA CYS A 70 9.94 -5.76 8.31
C CYS A 70 10.56 -4.66 9.14
N TYR A 71 10.53 -3.44 8.59
CA TYR A 71 10.78 -2.18 9.27
C TYR A 71 9.47 -1.48 9.49
N PHE A 72 9.28 -0.94 10.69
CA PHE A 72 8.06 -0.28 11.09
C PHE A 72 8.29 1.23 11.19
N GLY A 73 7.45 2.00 10.49
CA GLY A 73 7.48 3.45 10.49
C GLY A 73 6.80 4.08 11.71
N ALA A 74 6.85 5.40 11.78
CA ALA A 74 6.16 6.18 12.81
C ALA A 74 4.64 6.18 12.57
N MET A 75 3.86 6.24 13.64
CA MET A 75 2.39 6.32 13.58
C MET A 75 1.87 7.70 13.13
N GLU A 76 2.76 8.66 12.97
CA GLU A 76 2.47 10.04 12.64
C GLU A 76 2.40 10.28 11.13
N MET A 77 1.93 11.46 10.74
CA MET A 77 2.10 12.00 9.38
C MET A 77 3.59 12.24 9.09
N PRO A 78 4.00 12.39 7.81
CA PRO A 78 5.39 12.65 7.47
C PRO A 78 5.84 13.99 8.06
N THR A 79 6.90 13.94 8.84
CA THR A 79 7.53 15.09 9.48
C THR A 79 9.01 15.15 9.20
N LYS A 80 9.63 16.27 9.54
CA LYS A 80 11.09 16.37 9.48
C LYS A 80 11.77 15.48 10.52
N ASP A 81 11.11 15.21 11.63
CA ASP A 81 11.68 14.43 12.74
C ASP A 81 11.65 12.92 12.47
N ASN A 82 10.62 12.41 11.76
CA ASN A 82 10.60 11.03 11.30
C ASN A 82 11.22 10.84 9.90
N ALA A 83 11.63 11.95 9.24
CA ALA A 83 12.19 11.96 7.89
C ALA A 83 11.37 11.16 6.87
N GLY A 84 10.04 11.21 7.01
CA GLY A 84 9.08 10.50 6.17
C GLY A 84 8.95 9.01 6.43
N ASN A 85 9.69 8.43 7.37
CA ASN A 85 9.59 7.03 7.75
C ASN A 85 8.32 6.81 8.57
N MET A 86 7.21 6.60 7.89
CA MET A 86 5.91 6.35 8.48
C MET A 86 5.25 5.06 7.97
N SER A 87 5.61 4.60 6.78
CA SER A 87 5.14 3.33 6.22
C SER A 87 6.01 2.15 6.63
N ASN A 88 5.48 0.95 6.52
CA ASN A 88 6.19 -0.29 6.75
C ASN A 88 6.78 -0.81 5.43
N SER A 89 7.98 -1.38 5.52
CA SER A 89 8.66 -2.04 4.40
C SER A 89 9.12 -3.40 4.83
N CYS A 90 8.97 -4.42 3.98
CA CYS A 90 9.35 -5.79 4.32
C CYS A 90 10.36 -6.37 3.34
N TYR A 91 11.13 -7.33 3.83
CA TYR A 91 12.04 -8.15 3.05
C TYR A 91 11.67 -9.61 3.21
N ILE A 92 11.56 -10.28 2.10
CA ILE A 92 11.25 -11.70 2.00
C ILE A 92 12.50 -12.42 1.52
N LYS A 93 12.95 -13.40 2.29
CA LYS A 93 14.15 -14.19 1.99
C LYS A 93 13.82 -15.29 1.00
N GLY A 94 14.31 -15.17 -0.23
CA GLY A 94 14.34 -16.25 -1.20
C GLY A 94 15.60 -17.10 -1.09
N ASP A 95 15.77 -18.05 -2.00
CA ASP A 95 16.94 -18.94 -2.04
C ASP A 95 18.22 -18.22 -2.49
N THR A 96 18.08 -17.22 -3.38
CA THR A 96 19.22 -16.54 -4.03
C THR A 96 19.17 -15.01 -3.95
N GLU A 97 18.06 -14.44 -3.50
CA GLU A 97 17.84 -13.00 -3.41
C GLU A 97 16.91 -12.63 -2.26
N TRP A 98 16.97 -11.36 -1.85
CA TRP A 98 15.93 -10.72 -1.11
C TRP A 98 14.89 -10.15 -2.06
N ILE A 99 13.61 -10.36 -1.78
CA ILE A 99 12.48 -9.67 -2.41
C ILE A 99 12.00 -8.59 -1.43
N THR A 100 11.75 -7.37 -1.89
CA THR A 100 11.19 -6.32 -1.02
C THR A 100 9.72 -6.09 -1.32
N TRP A 101 8.95 -5.88 -0.25
CA TRP A 101 7.61 -5.32 -0.29
C TRP A 101 7.69 -3.89 0.23
N ASP A 102 7.37 -2.92 -0.62
CA ASP A 102 7.57 -1.50 -0.43
C ASP A 102 9.04 -1.13 -0.09
N THR A 103 9.43 0.09 -0.33
CA THR A 103 10.83 0.50 -0.22
C THR A 103 11.05 1.73 0.65
N GLY A 104 9.96 2.24 1.26
CA GLY A 104 10.00 3.39 2.15
C GLY A 104 10.19 4.74 1.46
N PRO A 105 10.43 5.78 2.26
CA PRO A 105 10.29 7.18 1.84
C PRO A 105 11.48 7.73 1.04
N SER A 106 12.60 7.01 0.92
CA SER A 106 13.78 7.59 0.26
C SER A 106 14.86 6.58 -0.09
N TYR A 107 15.75 6.99 -0.98
CA TYR A 107 16.99 6.26 -1.29
C TYR A 107 17.83 5.96 -0.04
N ILE A 108 17.96 6.93 0.88
CA ILE A 108 18.75 6.78 2.10
C ILE A 108 18.14 5.73 3.02
N PHE A 109 16.79 5.71 3.15
CA PHE A 109 16.09 4.68 3.88
C PHE A 109 16.38 3.29 3.29
N ALA A 110 16.14 3.11 2.00
CA ALA A 110 16.34 1.82 1.31
C ALA A 110 17.80 1.31 1.45
N LYS A 111 18.77 2.23 1.31
CA LYS A 111 20.20 1.92 1.50
C LYS A 111 20.51 1.42 2.91
N GLN A 112 19.94 2.07 3.94
CA GLN A 112 20.17 1.66 5.34
C GLN A 112 19.41 0.37 5.67
N ALA A 113 18.18 0.23 5.19
CA ALA A 113 17.40 -1.00 5.36
C ALA A 113 18.13 -2.21 4.78
N TYR A 114 18.60 -2.11 3.54
CA TYR A 114 19.38 -3.20 2.94
C TYR A 114 20.68 -3.48 3.69
N ALA A 115 21.36 -2.45 4.21
CA ALA A 115 22.59 -2.65 4.97
C ALA A 115 22.38 -3.50 6.24
N GLU A 116 21.23 -3.39 6.89
CA GLU A 116 20.85 -4.25 8.01
C GLU A 116 20.48 -5.67 7.54
N MET A 117 19.70 -5.80 6.45
CA MET A 117 19.31 -7.10 5.91
C MET A 117 20.50 -7.91 5.41
N LYS A 118 21.49 -7.23 4.83
CA LYS A 118 22.75 -7.86 4.42
C LYS A 118 23.49 -8.58 5.56
N LYS A 119 23.33 -8.13 6.81
CA LYS A 119 23.91 -8.80 7.99
C LYS A 119 23.22 -10.12 8.31
N ILE A 120 21.93 -10.28 7.93
CA ILE A 120 21.16 -11.51 8.10
C ILE A 120 21.51 -12.50 6.99
N ALA A 121 21.50 -12.05 5.74
CA ALA A 121 21.97 -12.83 4.59
C ALA A 121 22.54 -11.89 3.52
N ASP A 122 23.78 -12.16 3.09
CA ASP A 122 24.47 -11.36 2.04
C ASP A 122 23.96 -11.78 0.66
N MET A 123 22.77 -11.34 0.30
CA MET A 123 22.10 -11.60 -0.98
C MET A 123 21.65 -10.28 -1.61
N PRO A 124 21.64 -10.16 -2.95
CA PRO A 124 21.13 -8.97 -3.62
C PRO A 124 19.60 -8.87 -3.46
N VAL A 125 19.06 -7.67 -3.68
CA VAL A 125 17.63 -7.49 -3.97
C VAL A 125 17.47 -7.43 -5.49
N LYS A 126 16.77 -8.39 -6.09
CA LYS A 126 16.53 -8.42 -7.54
C LYS A 126 15.09 -8.10 -7.91
N THR A 127 14.19 -8.23 -6.93
CA THR A 127 12.77 -7.97 -7.10
C THR A 127 12.27 -7.03 -6.02
N VAL A 128 11.58 -5.99 -6.46
CA VAL A 128 10.83 -5.03 -5.63
C VAL A 128 9.37 -5.17 -5.99
N ILE A 129 8.49 -5.31 -5.01
CA ILE A 129 7.03 -5.37 -5.20
C ILE A 129 6.43 -4.20 -4.42
N ILE A 130 5.58 -3.40 -5.06
CA ILE A 130 4.98 -2.19 -4.49
C ILE A 130 3.48 -2.37 -4.33
N SER A 131 2.97 -1.91 -3.20
CA SER A 131 1.57 -2.04 -2.82
C SER A 131 0.63 -1.07 -3.55
N HIS A 132 0.96 0.20 -3.57
CA HIS A 132 0.12 1.26 -4.13
C HIS A 132 0.93 2.52 -4.45
N GLU A 133 0.28 3.57 -4.92
CA GLU A 133 0.94 4.75 -5.48
C GLU A 133 1.44 5.79 -4.47
N HIS A 134 1.12 5.70 -3.17
CA HIS A 134 1.56 6.72 -2.22
C HIS A 134 3.07 6.69 -2.00
N ASP A 135 3.66 7.88 -2.02
CA ASP A 135 5.11 8.09 -2.16
C ASP A 135 5.94 7.68 -0.94
N ASP A 136 5.36 7.50 0.22
CA ASP A 136 6.04 6.94 1.39
C ASP A 136 6.33 5.42 1.28
N HIS A 137 5.72 4.74 0.32
CA HIS A 137 5.91 3.30 0.08
C HIS A 137 7.00 2.97 -0.94
N TRP A 138 7.31 3.86 -1.90
CA TRP A 138 8.14 3.48 -3.04
C TRP A 138 9.29 4.43 -3.43
N LEU A 139 9.48 5.53 -2.74
CA LEU A 139 10.56 6.47 -3.08
C LEU A 139 11.97 5.90 -2.86
N GLY A 140 12.11 4.75 -2.22
CA GLY A 140 13.37 4.01 -2.13
C GLY A 140 13.70 3.14 -3.35
N ASN A 141 12.80 3.00 -4.33
CA ASN A 141 12.94 2.12 -5.49
C ASN A 141 14.25 2.32 -6.26
N ASN A 142 14.67 3.57 -6.44
CA ASN A 142 15.86 3.84 -7.24
C ASN A 142 17.16 3.30 -6.60
N TYR A 143 17.21 3.12 -5.28
CA TYR A 143 18.36 2.47 -4.64
C TYR A 143 18.53 1.03 -5.16
N TYR A 144 17.47 0.24 -5.16
CA TYR A 144 17.53 -1.16 -5.61
C TYR A 144 17.76 -1.27 -7.10
N LYS A 145 17.17 -0.37 -7.89
CA LYS A 145 17.38 -0.34 -9.34
C LYS A 145 18.81 0.02 -9.69
N GLU A 146 19.38 1.07 -9.08
CA GLU A 146 20.73 1.54 -9.37
C GLU A 146 21.83 0.59 -8.83
N VAL A 147 21.66 0.06 -7.62
CA VAL A 147 22.70 -0.71 -6.93
C VAL A 147 22.61 -2.20 -7.23
N HIS A 148 21.40 -2.73 -7.35
CA HIS A 148 21.17 -4.16 -7.49
C HIS A 148 20.65 -4.57 -8.89
N GLY A 149 20.25 -3.61 -9.72
CA GLY A 149 19.59 -3.88 -10.99
C GLY A 149 18.25 -4.59 -10.79
N ALA A 150 17.53 -4.19 -9.73
CA ALA A 150 16.26 -4.81 -9.38
C ALA A 150 15.16 -4.45 -10.38
N LYS A 151 14.24 -5.39 -10.62
CA LYS A 151 13.00 -5.19 -11.33
C LYS A 151 11.94 -4.71 -10.34
N ILE A 152 11.19 -3.70 -10.73
CA ILE A 152 10.11 -3.12 -9.92
C ILE A 152 8.78 -3.62 -10.48
N ILE A 153 8.05 -4.38 -9.67
CA ILE A 153 6.67 -4.81 -9.90
C ILE A 153 5.77 -3.90 -9.06
N GLY A 154 4.72 -3.35 -9.65
CA GLY A 154 3.84 -2.46 -8.91
C GLY A 154 2.64 -2.00 -9.71
N PRO A 155 1.76 -1.17 -9.13
CA PRO A 155 0.60 -0.62 -9.78
C PRO A 155 0.95 0.20 -11.03
N ALA A 156 0.11 0.12 -12.06
CA ALA A 156 0.23 0.97 -13.25
C ALA A 156 -0.03 2.45 -12.91
N SER A 157 -0.88 2.72 -11.91
CA SER A 157 -1.21 4.05 -11.43
C SER A 157 0.01 4.87 -11.01
N ILE A 158 1.08 4.23 -10.51
CA ILE A 158 2.35 4.92 -10.21
C ILE A 158 2.88 5.60 -11.49
N ASN A 159 2.92 4.88 -12.60
CA ASN A 159 3.43 5.42 -13.85
C ASN A 159 2.50 6.51 -14.41
N GLU A 160 1.21 6.32 -14.30
CA GLU A 160 0.19 7.25 -14.80
C GLU A 160 0.17 8.55 -13.99
N ASN A 161 0.26 8.46 -12.67
CA ASN A 161 0.13 9.61 -11.78
C ASN A 161 1.43 10.39 -11.56
N TYR A 162 2.58 9.73 -11.73
CA TYR A 162 3.88 10.34 -11.48
C TYR A 162 4.75 10.53 -12.74
N TYR A 163 4.27 10.03 -13.87
CA TYR A 163 4.93 10.19 -15.16
C TYR A 163 4.40 11.43 -15.90
N GLY A 164 4.83 12.58 -15.48
CA GLY A 164 4.47 13.83 -16.14
C GLY A 164 3.50 14.72 -15.33
N PRO A 165 3.33 15.97 -15.75
CA PRO A 165 2.38 16.86 -15.11
C PRO A 165 0.95 16.38 -15.38
N ARG A 166 0.16 16.25 -14.32
CA ARG A 166 -1.29 16.14 -14.47
C ARG A 166 -1.83 17.43 -15.09
N HIS A 167 -2.41 17.32 -16.26
CA HIS A 167 -3.07 18.44 -16.92
C HIS A 167 -4.54 18.48 -16.47
N VAL A 168 -4.85 19.32 -15.51
CA VAL A 168 -6.23 19.51 -15.01
C VAL A 168 -6.67 20.93 -15.32
N GLU A 169 -7.77 21.07 -16.05
CA GLU A 169 -8.39 22.38 -16.38
C GLU A 169 -7.41 23.38 -17.02
N GLY A 170 -6.53 22.93 -17.89
CA GLY A 170 -5.57 23.79 -18.58
C GLY A 170 -4.37 24.24 -17.73
N LYS A 171 -4.14 23.60 -16.58
CA LYS A 171 -2.98 23.82 -15.73
C LYS A 171 -2.21 22.53 -15.51
N ASP A 172 -0.90 22.66 -15.53
CA ASP A 172 0.01 21.57 -15.17
C ASP A 172 0.23 21.59 -13.67
N TYR A 173 -0.08 20.46 -13.03
CA TYR A 173 0.21 20.23 -11.61
C TYR A 173 1.35 19.23 -11.51
N PRO A 174 2.34 19.50 -10.66
CA PRO A 174 3.34 18.50 -10.33
C PRO A 174 2.66 17.29 -9.68
N GLY A 175 3.10 16.10 -10.02
CA GLY A 175 2.63 14.88 -9.39
C GLY A 175 2.79 14.88 -7.86
N MET A 176 2.11 13.98 -7.16
CA MET A 176 2.08 13.94 -5.67
C MET A 176 3.45 13.73 -5.03
N GLN A 177 4.38 13.03 -5.70
CA GLN A 177 5.73 12.71 -5.23
C GLN A 177 6.50 13.91 -4.69
N THR A 178 6.19 15.07 -5.17
CA THR A 178 6.94 16.28 -4.78
C THR A 178 6.56 16.77 -3.40
N ARG A 179 5.46 16.30 -2.81
CA ARG A 179 5.07 16.68 -1.45
C ARG A 179 6.01 16.09 -0.41
N MET A 180 6.25 14.77 -0.47
CA MET A 180 7.13 14.07 0.46
C MET A 180 8.55 14.62 0.37
N ILE A 181 9.13 14.67 -0.83
CA ILE A 181 10.49 15.15 -1.04
C ILE A 181 10.66 16.59 -0.54
N LYS A 182 9.67 17.47 -0.77
CA LYS A 182 9.70 18.86 -0.30
C LYS A 182 9.52 19.03 1.20
N ALA A 183 8.73 18.15 1.82
CA ALA A 183 8.43 18.24 3.24
C ALA A 183 9.62 17.85 4.13
N LEU A 184 10.54 17.03 3.61
CA LEU A 184 11.62 16.46 4.38
C LEU A 184 12.92 17.27 4.31
N TYR A 185 13.85 16.93 5.19
CA TYR A 185 15.21 17.47 5.12
C TYR A 185 16.00 16.86 3.96
N GLN A 186 16.83 17.66 3.35
CA GLN A 186 17.67 17.25 2.23
C GLN A 186 18.56 16.03 2.53
N ASN A 187 19.10 15.91 3.73
CA ASN A 187 19.93 14.77 4.12
C ASN A 187 19.13 13.46 4.28
N ALA A 188 17.79 13.51 4.31
CA ALA A 188 16.92 12.34 4.24
C ALA A 188 16.54 12.00 2.80
N THR A 189 16.41 12.98 1.91
CA THR A 189 15.90 12.81 0.54
C THR A 189 16.96 12.85 -0.55
N ARG A 190 18.22 13.19 -0.22
CA ARG A 190 19.29 13.19 -1.23
C ARG A 190 19.41 11.84 -1.92
N GLN A 191 19.76 11.86 -3.21
CA GLN A 191 19.82 10.71 -4.11
C GLN A 191 18.48 10.06 -4.44
N THR A 192 17.36 10.48 -3.81
CA THR A 192 16.04 9.99 -4.17
C THR A 192 15.63 10.55 -5.52
N VAL A 193 15.41 9.66 -6.47
CA VAL A 193 14.86 9.96 -7.80
C VAL A 193 13.76 8.94 -8.11
N LEU A 194 12.78 9.32 -8.94
CA LEU A 194 11.70 8.42 -9.27
C LEU A 194 12.23 7.23 -10.06
N ALA A 195 11.98 6.04 -9.56
CA ALA A 195 12.12 4.80 -10.29
C ALA A 195 10.75 4.13 -10.31
N LEU A 196 10.10 4.29 -11.45
CA LEU A 196 8.72 3.86 -11.66
C LEU A 196 8.62 2.34 -11.83
N THR A 197 7.41 1.83 -11.89
CA THR A 197 7.08 0.42 -12.13
C THR A 197 7.62 -0.04 -13.49
N ASP A 198 8.35 -1.15 -13.51
CA ASP A 198 8.84 -1.81 -14.73
C ASP A 198 7.82 -2.83 -15.26
N GLU A 199 7.03 -3.44 -14.38
CA GLU A 199 6.01 -4.42 -14.70
C GLU A 199 4.77 -4.21 -13.81
N ALA A 200 3.61 -4.11 -14.43
CA ALA A 200 2.32 -4.05 -13.77
C ALA A 200 1.46 -5.24 -14.22
N PHE A 201 0.59 -5.70 -13.34
CA PHE A 201 -0.40 -6.72 -13.66
C PHE A 201 -1.79 -6.09 -13.73
N GLU A 202 -2.65 -6.62 -14.60
CA GLU A 202 -4.03 -6.15 -14.72
C GLU A 202 -4.96 -6.81 -13.71
N GLU A 203 -4.60 -8.04 -13.26
CA GLU A 203 -5.41 -8.89 -12.39
C GLU A 203 -4.54 -9.53 -11.30
N THR A 204 -5.19 -10.06 -10.26
CA THR A 204 -4.54 -10.90 -9.24
C THR A 204 -3.69 -11.96 -9.91
N THR A 205 -2.45 -12.08 -9.47
CA THR A 205 -1.46 -12.94 -10.12
C THR A 205 -0.68 -13.75 -9.09
N GLU A 206 -0.62 -15.05 -9.33
CA GLU A 206 0.25 -15.95 -8.58
C GLU A 206 1.59 -16.11 -9.32
N PHE A 207 2.69 -16.07 -8.58
CA PHE A 207 4.02 -16.31 -9.12
C PHE A 207 4.98 -16.82 -8.06
N GLU A 208 6.09 -17.40 -8.53
CA GLU A 208 7.16 -17.86 -7.65
C GLU A 208 8.46 -17.12 -7.99
N ILE A 209 9.13 -16.58 -6.98
CA ILE A 209 10.43 -15.92 -7.12
C ILE A 209 11.38 -16.52 -6.08
N SER A 210 12.52 -17.03 -6.55
CA SER A 210 13.59 -17.55 -5.68
C SER A 210 13.09 -18.56 -4.62
N GLY A 211 12.19 -19.47 -5.03
CA GLY A 211 11.60 -20.50 -4.17
C GLY A 211 10.53 -20.01 -3.19
N VAL A 212 10.02 -18.80 -3.36
CA VAL A 212 8.92 -18.24 -2.57
C VAL A 212 7.71 -18.05 -3.45
N LYS A 213 6.57 -18.60 -3.03
CA LYS A 213 5.28 -18.41 -3.70
C LYS A 213 4.60 -17.15 -3.19
N PHE A 214 4.04 -16.43 -4.11
CA PHE A 214 3.30 -15.18 -3.86
C PHE A 214 1.96 -15.20 -4.56
N GLU A 215 0.98 -14.65 -3.90
CA GLU A 215 -0.26 -14.18 -4.51
C GLU A 215 -0.28 -12.65 -4.37
N TYR A 216 -0.13 -11.94 -5.48
CA TYR A 216 -0.20 -10.48 -5.56
C TYR A 216 -1.62 -10.12 -5.95
N VAL A 217 -2.40 -9.71 -4.95
CA VAL A 217 -3.86 -9.60 -5.05
C VAL A 217 -4.25 -8.17 -5.34
N LYS A 218 -4.90 -7.98 -6.48
CA LYS A 218 -5.51 -6.69 -6.83
C LYS A 218 -6.80 -6.50 -6.06
N VAL A 219 -6.90 -5.43 -5.31
CA VAL A 219 -8.14 -5.04 -4.61
C VAL A 219 -8.79 -3.81 -5.22
N GLY A 220 -8.13 -3.18 -6.19
CA GLY A 220 -8.68 -2.07 -6.97
C GLY A 220 -8.65 -0.74 -6.25
N TYR A 221 -9.72 0.04 -6.36
CA TYR A 221 -9.81 1.36 -5.78
C TYR A 221 -10.27 1.27 -4.32
N VAL A 222 -9.31 1.31 -3.39
CA VAL A 222 -9.50 1.07 -1.95
C VAL A 222 -9.01 2.25 -1.13
N HIS A 223 -7.70 2.39 -0.94
CA HIS A 223 -7.02 3.46 -0.24
C HIS A 223 -6.45 4.51 -1.23
N SER A 224 -6.16 4.05 -2.45
CA SER A 224 -5.75 4.82 -3.62
C SER A 224 -6.48 4.34 -4.87
N GLU A 225 -6.13 4.87 -6.05
CA GLU A 225 -6.78 4.47 -7.31
C GLU A 225 -6.52 3.00 -7.68
N GLU A 226 -5.39 2.43 -7.23
CA GLU A 226 -5.01 1.05 -7.52
C GLU A 226 -4.20 0.48 -6.36
N ASP A 227 -4.83 -0.36 -5.55
CA ASP A 227 -4.23 -0.98 -4.37
C ASP A 227 -4.09 -2.48 -4.54
N TRP A 228 -3.03 -3.00 -3.95
CA TRP A 228 -2.67 -4.40 -3.93
C TRP A 228 -2.20 -4.82 -2.54
N TYR A 229 -2.43 -6.09 -2.17
CA TYR A 229 -1.74 -6.72 -1.06
C TYR A 229 -0.95 -7.94 -1.52
N LEU A 230 0.03 -8.37 -0.73
CA LEU A 230 0.82 -9.54 -1.01
C LEU A 230 0.53 -10.63 0.03
N TYR A 231 0.13 -11.81 -0.44
CA TYR A 231 -0.06 -12.97 0.39
C TYR A 231 1.02 -14.03 0.12
N LEU A 232 1.61 -14.53 1.20
CA LEU A 232 2.61 -15.60 1.21
C LEU A 232 1.95 -16.87 1.77
N PRO A 233 1.41 -17.77 0.93
CA PRO A 233 0.61 -18.90 1.40
C PRO A 233 1.40 -19.89 2.24
N ASP A 234 2.65 -20.17 1.87
CA ASP A 234 3.50 -21.13 2.59
C ASP A 234 3.96 -20.58 3.96
N ASP A 235 4.07 -19.25 4.12
CA ASP A 235 4.44 -18.56 5.35
C ASP A 235 3.23 -18.12 6.18
N LYS A 236 2.03 -18.18 5.62
CA LYS A 236 0.79 -17.67 6.21
C LYS A 236 0.90 -16.20 6.65
N VAL A 237 1.50 -15.36 5.81
CA VAL A 237 1.69 -13.94 6.05
C VAL A 237 0.97 -13.12 4.99
N VAL A 238 0.23 -12.10 5.42
CA VAL A 238 -0.32 -11.06 4.56
C VAL A 238 0.43 -9.76 4.79
N LEU A 239 0.93 -9.15 3.72
CA LEU A 239 1.46 -7.80 3.69
C LEU A 239 0.38 -6.91 3.09
N ALA A 240 -0.41 -6.26 3.96
CA ALA A 240 -1.71 -5.69 3.62
C ALA A 240 -1.66 -4.26 3.11
N ALA A 241 -0.49 -3.61 3.14
CA ALA A 241 -0.36 -2.17 2.87
C ALA A 241 -1.38 -1.33 3.66
N ASP A 242 -1.88 -0.25 3.08
CA ASP A 242 -2.74 0.72 3.76
C ASP A 242 -4.22 0.32 3.84
N THR A 243 -4.53 -0.92 3.46
CA THR A 243 -5.87 -1.48 3.61
C THR A 243 -6.24 -1.70 5.07
N VAL A 244 -5.26 -1.98 5.96
CA VAL A 244 -5.50 -2.35 7.35
C VAL A 244 -5.06 -1.25 8.30
N MET A 245 -5.96 -0.89 9.22
CA MET A 245 -5.74 0.00 10.34
C MET A 245 -5.19 -0.77 11.54
N ASN A 246 -4.06 -0.33 12.07
CA ASN A 246 -3.51 -0.90 13.30
C ASN A 246 -2.85 0.18 14.16
N GLY A 247 -3.53 0.61 15.21
CA GLY A 247 -3.08 1.66 16.11
C GLY A 247 -3.32 3.09 15.61
N ARG A 248 -3.50 3.29 14.30
CA ARG A 248 -3.86 4.58 13.68
C ARG A 248 -5.00 4.43 12.69
N VAL A 249 -5.74 5.52 12.46
CA VAL A 249 -6.78 5.53 11.43
C VAL A 249 -6.13 5.53 10.03
N THR A 250 -6.63 4.69 9.13
CA THR A 250 -6.29 4.71 7.71
C THR A 250 -7.02 5.87 7.01
N SER A 251 -6.33 6.54 6.09
CA SER A 251 -6.92 7.61 5.28
C SER A 251 -7.78 7.03 4.16
N ASN A 252 -8.98 7.60 3.97
CA ASN A 252 -9.83 7.33 2.82
C ASN A 252 -9.88 8.56 1.87
N ARG A 253 -8.90 9.46 1.98
CA ARG A 253 -8.89 10.73 1.21
C ARG A 253 -8.88 10.49 -0.29
N ASP A 254 -8.07 9.55 -0.73
CA ASP A 254 -7.88 9.21 -2.14
C ASP A 254 -8.53 7.86 -2.49
N GLY A 255 -9.36 7.28 -1.59
CA GLY A 255 -9.93 5.94 -1.67
C GLY A 255 -11.45 5.90 -1.59
N LEU A 256 -11.99 4.68 -1.50
CA LEU A 256 -13.41 4.35 -1.43
C LEU A 256 -13.72 3.48 -0.21
N VAL A 257 -14.82 3.80 0.51
CA VAL A 257 -15.22 3.04 1.72
C VAL A 257 -15.69 1.63 1.38
N ILE A 258 -16.42 1.47 0.27
CA ILE A 258 -16.88 0.15 -0.19
C ILE A 258 -15.70 -0.69 -0.66
N GLY A 259 -14.78 -0.11 -1.44
CA GLY A 259 -13.54 -0.76 -1.81
C GLY A 259 -12.73 -1.22 -0.60
N GLN A 260 -12.67 -0.39 0.45
CA GLN A 260 -11.99 -0.72 1.70
C GLN A 260 -12.61 -1.93 2.40
N ILE A 261 -13.95 -1.99 2.49
CA ILE A 261 -14.67 -3.13 3.08
C ILE A 261 -14.43 -4.41 2.27
N ASN A 262 -14.53 -4.33 0.95
CA ASN A 262 -14.31 -5.47 0.05
C ASN A 262 -12.88 -6.00 0.15
N ALA A 263 -11.87 -5.13 0.13
CA ALA A 263 -10.46 -5.51 0.28
C ALA A 263 -10.18 -6.21 1.61
N LEU A 264 -10.77 -5.71 2.71
CA LEU A 264 -10.65 -6.33 4.02
C LEU A 264 -11.30 -7.71 4.08
N ASN A 265 -12.46 -7.89 3.46
CA ASN A 265 -13.11 -9.19 3.36
C ASN A 265 -12.28 -10.16 2.53
N SER A 266 -11.66 -9.71 1.43
CA SER A 266 -10.68 -10.49 0.66
C SER A 266 -9.50 -10.96 1.51
N ILE A 267 -8.89 -10.05 2.28
CA ILE A 267 -7.79 -10.40 3.20
C ILE A 267 -8.26 -11.43 4.23
N LYS A 268 -9.42 -11.22 4.85
CA LYS A 268 -9.97 -12.14 5.87
C LYS A 268 -10.29 -13.52 5.32
N SER A 269 -10.59 -13.63 4.03
CA SER A 269 -10.87 -14.88 3.37
C SER A 269 -9.66 -15.79 3.18
N LYS A 270 -8.41 -15.26 3.29
CA LYS A 270 -7.19 -16.05 3.18
C LYS A 270 -6.83 -16.77 4.48
N ASP A 271 -6.07 -17.87 4.37
CA ASP A 271 -5.54 -18.62 5.53
C ASP A 271 -4.20 -18.04 5.96
N TRP A 272 -4.18 -17.14 6.94
CA TRP A 272 -2.98 -16.52 7.45
C TRP A 272 -2.96 -16.43 8.97
N ASP A 273 -1.73 -16.36 9.52
CA ASP A 273 -1.46 -16.24 10.96
C ASP A 273 -1.02 -14.83 11.33
N TYR A 274 -0.26 -14.14 10.45
CA TYR A 274 0.29 -12.81 10.67
C TYR A 274 -0.06 -11.86 9.54
N LEU A 275 -0.35 -10.63 9.91
CA LEU A 275 -0.58 -9.52 8.96
C LEU A 275 0.36 -8.36 9.30
N VAL A 276 0.97 -7.78 8.27
CA VAL A 276 1.73 -6.53 8.36
C VAL A 276 0.95 -5.45 7.62
N PRO A 277 0.42 -4.44 8.31
CA PRO A 277 -0.26 -3.31 7.68
C PRO A 277 0.74 -2.37 7.01
N GLY A 278 0.27 -1.44 6.21
CA GLY A 278 1.12 -0.39 5.63
C GLY A 278 1.65 0.58 6.69
N HIS A 279 0.89 0.80 7.76
CA HIS A 279 1.27 1.57 8.93
C HIS A 279 0.86 0.83 10.21
N GLY A 280 1.66 0.95 11.25
CA GLY A 280 1.41 0.26 12.52
C GLY A 280 2.28 -0.98 12.69
N PHE A 281 1.84 -1.93 13.50
CA PHE A 281 2.66 -3.07 13.91
C PHE A 281 2.10 -4.39 13.36
N ILE A 282 2.88 -5.46 13.47
CA ILE A 282 2.42 -6.82 13.17
C ILE A 282 1.16 -7.10 13.99
N THR A 283 0.18 -7.71 13.35
CA THR A 283 -1.09 -8.02 13.98
C THR A 283 -1.60 -9.39 13.54
N ASP A 284 -2.66 -9.82 14.20
CA ASP A 284 -3.49 -10.96 13.85
C ASP A 284 -4.84 -10.50 13.24
N LYS A 285 -5.80 -11.38 13.19
CA LYS A 285 -7.13 -11.12 12.60
C LYS A 285 -7.90 -9.99 13.30
N THR A 286 -7.56 -9.63 14.54
CA THR A 286 -8.28 -8.59 15.30
C THR A 286 -8.19 -7.21 14.66
N ALA A 287 -7.03 -6.82 14.10
CA ALA A 287 -6.91 -5.52 13.43
C ALA A 287 -7.71 -5.45 12.12
N ALA A 288 -7.78 -6.55 11.36
CA ALA A 288 -8.63 -6.62 10.19
C ALA A 288 -10.11 -6.48 10.57
N ASP A 289 -10.57 -7.17 11.63
CA ASP A 289 -11.92 -7.04 12.15
C ASP A 289 -12.23 -5.63 12.63
N GLU A 290 -11.31 -5.00 13.35
CA GLU A 290 -11.45 -3.61 13.80
C GLU A 290 -11.54 -2.63 12.64
N THR A 291 -10.77 -2.85 11.59
CA THR A 291 -10.79 -2.01 10.38
C THR A 291 -12.11 -2.17 9.63
N VAL A 292 -12.61 -3.40 9.47
CA VAL A 292 -13.96 -3.65 8.91
C VAL A 292 -15.01 -2.91 9.74
N GLN A 293 -14.94 -3.01 11.07
CA GLN A 293 -15.88 -2.32 11.96
C GLN A 293 -15.84 -0.80 11.75
N TYR A 294 -14.65 -0.21 11.63
CA TYR A 294 -14.51 1.23 11.38
C TYR A 294 -15.21 1.66 10.09
N PHE A 295 -14.90 1.00 8.97
CA PHE A 295 -15.47 1.39 7.67
C PHE A 295 -16.96 1.03 7.54
N SER A 296 -17.41 -0.07 8.15
CA SER A 296 -18.83 -0.41 8.19
C SER A 296 -19.65 0.62 8.98
N LEU A 297 -19.17 1.00 10.17
CA LEU A 297 -19.82 2.06 10.97
C LEU A 297 -19.80 3.41 10.27
N LEU A 298 -18.70 3.72 9.57
CA LEU A 298 -18.59 4.93 8.75
C LEU A 298 -19.68 4.96 7.68
N LYS A 299 -19.79 3.87 6.90
CA LYS A 299 -20.81 3.71 5.86
C LYS A 299 -22.22 3.84 6.45
N ASP A 300 -22.54 3.04 7.45
CA ASP A 300 -23.90 2.96 8.01
C ASP A 300 -24.36 4.29 8.60
N ARG A 301 -23.48 5.00 9.34
CA ARG A 301 -23.81 6.30 9.93
C ARG A 301 -23.99 7.40 8.90
N ILE A 302 -23.20 7.37 7.82
CA ILE A 302 -23.37 8.35 6.74
C ILE A 302 -24.70 8.10 6.04
N ILE A 303 -25.03 6.86 5.68
CA ILE A 303 -26.31 6.50 5.04
C ILE A 303 -27.48 6.92 5.93
N GLU A 304 -27.47 6.61 7.23
CA GLU A 304 -28.50 7.04 8.19
C GLU A 304 -28.70 8.55 8.16
N LYS A 305 -27.62 9.33 8.16
CA LYS A 305 -27.70 10.80 8.13
C LYS A 305 -28.16 11.35 6.78
N MET A 306 -27.83 10.69 5.68
CA MET A 306 -28.37 11.04 4.36
C MET A 306 -29.90 10.82 4.30
N GLU A 307 -30.40 9.72 4.85
CA GLU A 307 -31.83 9.45 4.97
C GLU A 307 -32.56 10.50 5.85
N GLU A 308 -31.90 11.02 6.87
CA GLU A 308 -32.42 12.16 7.68
C GLU A 308 -32.36 13.51 6.94
N GLY A 309 -31.75 13.56 5.75
CA GLY A 309 -31.62 14.78 4.93
C GLY A 309 -30.42 15.66 5.27
N VAL A 310 -29.43 15.12 5.97
CA VAL A 310 -28.14 15.82 6.22
C VAL A 310 -27.35 15.87 4.92
N ILE A 311 -26.93 17.06 4.52
CA ILE A 311 -26.12 17.28 3.30
C ILE A 311 -24.62 17.28 3.62
N ALA A 312 -23.78 17.12 2.59
CA ALA A 312 -22.33 17.01 2.69
C ALA A 312 -21.67 18.10 3.57
N ASP A 313 -22.12 19.36 3.49
CA ASP A 313 -21.56 20.48 4.26
C ASP A 313 -21.69 20.31 5.80
N PHE A 314 -22.59 19.47 6.24
CA PHE A 314 -22.84 19.24 7.68
C PHE A 314 -22.47 17.85 8.15
N ILE A 315 -22.21 16.90 7.25
CA ILE A 315 -22.03 15.48 7.59
C ILE A 315 -20.93 15.24 8.61
N THR A 316 -19.81 15.96 8.53
CA THR A 316 -18.68 15.82 9.46
C THR A 316 -18.98 16.30 10.88
N LYS A 317 -20.10 17.00 11.09
CA LYS A 317 -20.56 17.40 12.42
C LYS A 317 -21.55 16.41 13.02
N GLU A 318 -22.24 15.67 12.15
CA GLU A 318 -23.31 14.74 12.54
C GLU A 318 -22.80 13.30 12.66
N VAL A 319 -21.74 12.96 11.91
CA VAL A 319 -21.12 11.64 11.95
C VAL A 319 -19.79 11.69 12.66
N THR A 320 -19.67 10.91 13.74
CA THR A 320 -18.42 10.67 14.47
C THR A 320 -18.24 9.16 14.69
N LEU A 321 -17.00 8.74 14.82
CA LEU A 321 -16.61 7.36 15.10
C LEU A 321 -15.85 7.32 16.45
N ASP A 322 -16.52 7.77 17.50
CA ASP A 322 -15.94 8.03 18.82
C ASP A 322 -15.31 6.79 19.47
N GLU A 323 -15.71 5.61 19.03
CA GLU A 323 -15.17 4.31 19.43
C GLU A 323 -13.69 4.15 19.05
N PHE A 324 -13.21 4.94 18.09
CA PHE A 324 -11.83 4.90 17.57
C PHE A 324 -11.00 6.13 17.94
N ARG A 325 -11.45 6.92 18.93
CA ARG A 325 -10.75 8.16 19.35
C ARG A 325 -9.36 7.93 19.94
N ASP A 326 -9.09 6.74 20.41
CA ASP A 326 -7.81 6.31 20.96
C ASP A 326 -6.78 5.96 19.87
N LYS A 327 -7.21 5.86 18.62
CA LYS A 327 -6.32 5.61 17.49
C LYS A 327 -5.56 6.87 17.09
N ASP A 328 -4.28 6.71 16.78
CA ASP A 328 -3.47 7.80 16.25
C ASP A 328 -4.10 8.36 14.96
N LEU A 329 -3.94 9.64 14.75
CA LEU A 329 -4.49 10.41 13.64
C LEU A 329 -6.02 10.43 13.53
N TYR A 330 -6.78 9.92 14.50
CA TYR A 330 -8.25 9.95 14.48
C TYR A 330 -8.79 11.35 14.17
N TYR A 331 -8.36 12.37 14.92
CA TYR A 331 -8.85 13.75 14.75
C TYR A 331 -8.39 14.42 13.45
N VAL A 332 -7.38 13.87 12.79
CA VAL A 332 -6.84 14.36 11.53
C VAL A 332 -7.55 13.71 10.34
N LEU A 333 -7.71 12.38 10.38
CA LEU A 333 -8.16 11.59 9.24
C LEU A 333 -9.65 11.27 9.26
N SER A 334 -10.25 11.00 10.43
CA SER A 334 -11.65 10.57 10.50
C SER A 334 -12.64 11.62 9.93
N PRO A 335 -12.51 12.93 10.17
CA PRO A 335 -13.39 13.90 9.53
C PRO A 335 -13.25 13.94 8.00
N SER A 336 -12.03 13.76 7.49
CA SER A 336 -11.78 13.68 6.04
C SER A 336 -12.40 12.41 5.44
N ASN A 337 -12.29 11.27 6.15
CA ASN A 337 -12.91 10.03 5.75
C ASN A 337 -14.44 10.17 5.66
N VAL A 338 -15.07 10.78 6.68
CA VAL A 338 -16.53 11.05 6.68
C VAL A 338 -16.93 11.87 5.46
N PHE A 339 -16.21 12.97 5.18
CA PHE A 339 -16.56 13.86 4.08
C PHE A 339 -16.40 13.15 2.72
N ARG A 340 -15.30 12.44 2.52
CA ARG A 340 -15.02 11.74 1.26
C ARG A 340 -16.01 10.62 0.98
N SER A 341 -16.34 9.85 2.01
CA SER A 341 -17.27 8.71 1.88
C SER A 341 -18.72 9.16 1.62
N TYR A 342 -19.11 10.38 2.00
CA TYR A 342 -20.43 10.90 1.69
C TYR A 342 -20.69 10.96 0.18
N GLU A 343 -19.74 11.49 -0.60
CA GLU A 343 -19.88 11.61 -2.06
C GLU A 343 -19.99 10.22 -2.75
N GLU A 344 -19.23 9.24 -2.27
CA GLU A 344 -19.29 7.87 -2.77
C GLU A 344 -20.66 7.24 -2.48
N LEU A 345 -21.14 7.37 -1.22
CA LEU A 345 -22.33 6.70 -0.74
C LEU A 345 -23.65 7.29 -1.28
N GLU A 346 -23.63 8.46 -1.95
CA GLU A 346 -24.79 8.96 -2.70
C GLU A 346 -25.21 8.02 -3.85
N MET A 347 -24.28 7.17 -4.33
CA MET A 347 -24.50 6.24 -5.45
C MET A 347 -24.38 4.77 -5.03
N PHE A 348 -24.29 4.50 -3.72
CA PHE A 348 -24.09 3.16 -3.18
C PHE A 348 -25.31 2.24 -3.43
N ASP A 349 -25.02 1.01 -3.81
CA ASP A 349 -25.98 -0.12 -3.82
C ASP A 349 -25.41 -1.26 -2.97
N GLU A 350 -26.27 -2.04 -2.31
CA GLU A 350 -25.84 -3.21 -1.51
C GLU A 350 -25.12 -4.27 -2.37
N ASP A 351 -25.41 -4.33 -3.66
CA ASP A 351 -24.73 -5.21 -4.63
C ASP A 351 -23.26 -4.80 -4.89
N ASP A 352 -22.83 -3.62 -4.43
CA ASP A 352 -21.42 -3.19 -4.49
C ASP A 352 -20.55 -3.92 -3.45
N LEU A 353 -21.16 -4.54 -2.44
CA LEU A 353 -20.47 -5.34 -1.44
C LEU A 353 -20.24 -6.77 -1.93
N ILE A 354 -18.98 -7.22 -1.88
CA ILE A 354 -18.57 -8.56 -2.34
C ILE A 354 -18.68 -9.56 -1.19
N ASP A 355 -19.45 -10.62 -1.39
CA ASP A 355 -19.48 -11.78 -0.49
C ASP A 355 -18.38 -12.79 -0.86
N TYR A 356 -17.21 -12.63 -0.25
CA TYR A 356 -16.05 -13.48 -0.50
C TYR A 356 -16.23 -14.92 -0.01
N GLU A 357 -17.12 -15.21 0.94
CA GLU A 357 -17.40 -16.58 1.35
C GLU A 357 -18.25 -17.29 0.29
N ALA A 358 -19.25 -16.61 -0.29
CA ALA A 358 -20.03 -17.14 -1.40
C ALA A 358 -19.16 -17.39 -2.65
N LEU A 359 -18.25 -16.44 -2.97
CA LEU A 359 -17.31 -16.61 -4.09
C LEU A 359 -16.41 -17.84 -3.91
N LYS A 360 -15.90 -18.08 -2.71
CA LYS A 360 -15.09 -19.27 -2.43
C LYS A 360 -15.85 -20.57 -2.58
N GLU A 361 -17.11 -20.59 -2.15
CA GLU A 361 -17.98 -21.76 -2.32
C GLU A 361 -18.23 -22.04 -3.81
N GLU A 362 -18.41 -21.00 -4.61
CA GLU A 362 -18.57 -21.09 -6.07
C GLU A 362 -17.28 -21.59 -6.74
N GLU A 363 -16.13 -20.98 -6.45
CA GLU A 363 -14.83 -21.42 -6.98
C GLU A 363 -14.50 -22.87 -6.60
N ALA A 364 -14.82 -23.29 -5.37
CA ALA A 364 -14.60 -24.65 -4.93
C ALA A 364 -15.54 -25.64 -5.66
N ALA A 365 -16.77 -25.22 -5.95
CA ALA A 365 -17.72 -26.03 -6.72
C ALA A 365 -17.26 -26.17 -8.19
N GLU A 366 -16.82 -25.10 -8.83
CA GLU A 366 -16.29 -25.11 -10.19
C GLU A 366 -15.03 -25.99 -10.30
N ALA A 367 -14.12 -25.87 -9.32
CA ALA A 367 -12.91 -26.67 -9.26
C ALA A 367 -13.21 -28.16 -9.10
N ALA A 368 -14.25 -28.52 -8.31
CA ALA A 368 -14.70 -29.89 -8.14
C ALA A 368 -15.31 -30.43 -9.43
N GLU A 369 -16.14 -29.67 -10.13
CA GLU A 369 -16.73 -30.05 -11.42
C GLU A 369 -15.65 -30.26 -12.50
N ALA A 370 -14.67 -29.35 -12.58
CA ALA A 370 -13.55 -29.48 -13.49
C ALA A 370 -12.67 -30.72 -13.20
N ALA A 371 -12.50 -31.07 -11.93
CA ALA A 371 -11.77 -32.27 -11.53
C ALA A 371 -12.54 -33.55 -11.92
N GLU A 372 -13.86 -33.58 -11.78
CA GLU A 372 -14.71 -34.71 -12.17
C GLU A 372 -14.73 -34.89 -13.69
N GLU A 373 -14.77 -33.82 -14.47
CA GLU A 373 -14.66 -33.85 -15.94
C GLU A 373 -13.27 -34.36 -16.39
N ALA A 374 -12.20 -33.94 -15.70
CA ALA A 374 -10.84 -34.39 -15.98
C ALA A 374 -10.68 -35.91 -15.72
N GLU A 375 -11.21 -36.42 -14.61
CA GLU A 375 -11.20 -37.87 -14.31
C GLU A 375 -12.04 -38.67 -15.34
N ALA A 376 -13.19 -38.14 -15.76
CA ALA A 376 -14.05 -38.79 -16.76
C ALA A 376 -13.40 -38.86 -18.16
N SER A 377 -12.47 -37.94 -18.45
CA SER A 377 -11.76 -37.85 -19.73
C SER A 377 -10.53 -38.77 -19.86
N VAL A 378 -10.10 -39.44 -18.77
CA VAL A 378 -8.96 -40.37 -18.81
C VAL A 378 -9.41 -41.66 -19.55
N PRO A 379 -8.83 -42.00 -20.74
CA PRO A 379 -9.20 -43.21 -21.43
C PRO A 379 -8.82 -44.42 -20.59
N ALA A 380 -9.75 -45.38 -20.47
CA ALA A 380 -9.48 -46.62 -19.79
C ALA A 380 -8.23 -47.29 -20.39
N VAL A 381 -7.22 -47.45 -19.57
CA VAL A 381 -6.00 -48.23 -19.97
C VAL A 381 -6.45 -49.65 -20.13
N GLU A 382 -6.58 -50.14 -21.38
CA GLU A 382 -6.77 -51.55 -21.65
C GLU A 382 -5.66 -52.36 -20.99
N ALA A 383 -6.05 -53.30 -20.13
CA ALA A 383 -5.12 -54.23 -19.53
C ALA A 383 -4.39 -55.00 -20.63
N PRO A 384 -3.07 -55.17 -20.53
CA PRO A 384 -2.32 -55.91 -21.53
C PRO A 384 -2.86 -57.35 -21.63
N ALA A 385 -3.23 -57.75 -22.87
CA ALA A 385 -3.68 -59.09 -23.14
C ALA A 385 -2.63 -60.12 -22.66
N GLU A 386 -3.05 -61.08 -21.85
CA GLU A 386 -2.21 -62.17 -21.41
C GLU A 386 -1.60 -62.88 -22.64
N ALA A 387 -0.28 -62.96 -22.70
CA ALA A 387 0.45 -63.71 -23.70
C ALA A 387 0.11 -65.22 -23.57
N PRO A 388 -0.12 -65.96 -24.67
CA PRO A 388 -0.42 -67.36 -24.61
C PRO A 388 0.79 -68.17 -24.06
N MET A 389 0.56 -69.04 -23.07
CA MET A 389 1.51 -69.95 -22.54
C MET A 389 2.04 -70.90 -23.64
N GLU A 390 3.31 -70.76 -23.99
CA GLU A 390 4.01 -71.79 -24.81
C GLU A 390 4.10 -73.11 -24.02
N THR A 391 3.43 -74.11 -24.55
CA THR A 391 3.60 -75.49 -24.09
C THR A 391 4.89 -76.03 -24.69
N THR A 392 5.87 -76.31 -23.87
CA THR A 392 7.08 -77.11 -24.28
C THR A 392 6.71 -78.56 -24.56
N PRO A 393 7.14 -79.13 -25.69
CA PRO A 393 6.93 -80.56 -25.89
C PRO A 393 8.02 -81.35 -25.11
N GLU A 394 7.54 -82.40 -24.37
CA GLU A 394 8.38 -83.44 -23.82
C GLU A 394 9.12 -84.20 -24.92
N ALA A 395 10.45 -84.38 -24.74
CA ALA A 395 11.29 -85.26 -25.57
C ALA A 395 11.28 -86.68 -25.04
N VAL A 396 10.98 -87.65 -25.95
CA VAL A 396 11.25 -89.09 -25.82
C VAL A 396 12.66 -89.37 -26.23
#